data_e13e95d78431adfc16ab3297c59f0483
#
_entry.id   e13e95d78431adfc16ab3297c59f0483
#
_cell.length_a   1.000
_cell.length_b   1.000
_cell.length_c   1.000
_cell.angle_alpha   90.00
_cell.angle_beta   90.00
_cell.angle_gamma   90.00
#
_symmetry.space_group_name_H-M   'P 1'
#
loop_
_entity.id
_entity.type
_entity.pdbx_description
1 polymer ?
#
loop_
_entity_poly.entity_id
_entity_poly.type
_entity_poly.pdbx_seq_one_letter_code
_entity_poly.pdbx_strand_id
1 'polypeptide(L)'
;MTPRQLAMLVVLAALWGASLLFMRVAVPALGAVVLADARVAIAGAALLAYALAIGARPALRTRWRDYLLLGSINAALPFALLSAAELEIEASLAAVLNAMAPLCGAIVGVVWLGERVTKAAKAGLVLGVAGVALVVGLSPFTIDLAFIAAVVACLAAAFAYGIGANLVRVRFAGEPALSMAIGQQLAAAAVLLPLIPVVPVRSTPDAVDIACVLALALASTSVAYLLYFRLIAELGATGGMTVIFVVPVFGVLWGALFLGEAIHLSTIAGGAVILASVWLITRKPAQPPVPAQPAEVMSSAR
;
A
#
# COMPACT_ATOMS: atom_id res chain seq x y z
N MET A 1 -0.93 22.85 -1.50
CA MET A 1 -1.25 21.99 -2.65
C MET A 1 -2.07 22.78 -3.66
N THR A 2 -1.74 22.69 -4.95
CA THR A 2 -2.56 23.26 -6.02
C THR A 2 -3.83 22.40 -6.25
N PRO A 3 -4.90 22.94 -6.86
CA PRO A 3 -6.10 22.16 -7.19
C PRO A 3 -5.79 20.90 -8.02
N ARG A 4 -4.82 20.98 -8.94
CA ARG A 4 -4.37 19.84 -9.75
C ARG A 4 -3.72 18.75 -8.90
N GLN A 5 -2.86 19.10 -7.95
CA GLN A 5 -2.22 18.16 -7.03
C GLN A 5 -3.24 17.50 -6.10
N LEU A 6 -4.24 18.25 -5.63
CA LEU A 6 -5.34 17.70 -4.87
C LEU A 6 -6.16 16.70 -5.69
N ALA A 7 -6.49 17.04 -6.94
CA ALA A 7 -7.19 16.14 -7.84
C ALA A 7 -6.40 14.84 -8.09
N MET A 8 -5.09 14.94 -8.36
CA MET A 8 -4.22 13.76 -8.51
C MET A 8 -4.21 12.89 -7.25
N LEU A 9 -4.16 13.49 -6.06
CA LEU A 9 -4.19 12.75 -4.80
C LEU A 9 -5.52 12.03 -4.60
N VAL A 10 -6.64 12.71 -4.86
CA VAL A 10 -7.99 12.13 -4.74
C VAL A 10 -8.18 10.99 -5.74
N VAL A 11 -7.79 11.18 -7.00
CA VAL A 11 -7.86 10.12 -8.03
C VAL A 11 -6.99 8.93 -7.64
N LEU A 12 -5.78 9.16 -7.18
CA LEU A 12 -4.88 8.09 -6.72
C LEU A 12 -5.48 7.31 -5.54
N ALA A 13 -6.04 8.03 -4.55
CA ALA A 13 -6.70 7.40 -3.40
C ALA A 13 -7.93 6.58 -3.83
N ALA A 14 -8.72 7.10 -4.76
CA ALA A 14 -9.87 6.41 -5.33
C ALA A 14 -9.46 5.13 -6.08
N LEU A 15 -8.38 5.18 -6.88
CA LEU A 15 -7.85 4.01 -7.60
C LEU A 15 -7.30 2.95 -6.64
N TRP A 16 -6.55 3.34 -5.62
CA TRP A 16 -6.04 2.38 -4.64
C TRP A 16 -7.14 1.83 -3.73
N GLY A 17 -8.13 2.64 -3.35
CA GLY A 17 -9.33 2.16 -2.66
C GLY A 17 -10.15 1.17 -3.49
N ALA A 18 -10.30 1.43 -4.80
CA ALA A 18 -10.99 0.54 -5.74
C ALA A 18 -10.22 -0.79 -5.97
N SER A 19 -8.94 -0.84 -5.67
CA SER A 19 -8.16 -2.07 -5.78
C SER A 19 -8.77 -3.21 -4.95
N LEU A 20 -9.26 -2.91 -3.74
CA LEU A 20 -9.92 -3.90 -2.87
C LEU A 20 -11.30 -4.31 -3.41
N LEU A 21 -12.07 -3.36 -3.95
CA LEU A 21 -13.32 -3.67 -4.66
C LEU A 21 -13.09 -4.68 -5.80
N PHE A 22 -12.13 -4.41 -6.69
CA PHE A 22 -11.84 -5.30 -7.81
C PHE A 22 -11.32 -6.67 -7.38
N MET A 23 -10.50 -6.70 -6.31
CA MET A 23 -10.03 -7.95 -5.74
C MET A 23 -11.19 -8.76 -5.16
N ARG A 24 -12.08 -8.14 -4.38
CA ARG A 24 -13.25 -8.79 -3.78
C ARG A 24 -14.18 -9.43 -4.81
N VAL A 25 -14.35 -8.77 -5.98
CA VAL A 25 -15.15 -9.31 -7.07
C VAL A 25 -14.48 -10.51 -7.74
N ALA A 26 -13.20 -10.38 -8.09
CA ALA A 26 -12.52 -11.36 -8.93
C ALA A 26 -11.94 -12.58 -8.16
N VAL A 27 -11.66 -12.43 -6.85
CA VAL A 27 -11.00 -13.50 -6.07
C VAL A 27 -11.82 -14.78 -5.91
N PRO A 28 -13.18 -14.77 -5.83
CA PRO A 28 -13.95 -16.02 -5.74
C PRO A 28 -13.77 -16.93 -6.96
N ALA A 29 -13.60 -16.35 -8.14
CA ALA A 29 -13.39 -17.12 -9.37
C ALA A 29 -11.92 -17.52 -9.57
N LEU A 30 -10.99 -16.57 -9.48
CA LEU A 30 -9.58 -16.81 -9.81
C LEU A 30 -8.78 -17.43 -8.66
N GLY A 31 -9.19 -17.19 -7.41
CA GLY A 31 -8.37 -17.50 -6.25
C GLY A 31 -7.25 -16.45 -6.01
N ALA A 32 -6.71 -16.45 -4.80
CA ALA A 32 -5.83 -15.38 -4.33
C ALA A 32 -4.51 -15.28 -5.12
N VAL A 33 -3.88 -16.41 -5.42
CA VAL A 33 -2.55 -16.42 -6.07
C VAL A 33 -2.67 -16.07 -7.55
N VAL A 34 -3.66 -16.63 -8.26
CA VAL A 34 -3.87 -16.36 -9.69
C VAL A 34 -4.26 -14.90 -9.91
N LEU A 35 -5.14 -14.34 -9.05
CA LEU A 35 -5.52 -12.93 -9.11
C LEU A 35 -4.31 -12.01 -8.86
N ALA A 36 -3.52 -12.30 -7.82
CA ALA A 36 -2.33 -11.53 -7.51
C ALA A 36 -1.30 -11.59 -8.65
N ASP A 37 -1.08 -12.77 -9.24
CA ASP A 37 -0.16 -12.93 -10.36
C ASP A 37 -0.64 -12.18 -11.61
N ALA A 38 -1.89 -12.36 -12.01
CA ALA A 38 -2.48 -11.65 -13.16
C ALA A 38 -2.37 -10.13 -12.99
N ARG A 39 -2.66 -9.61 -11.78
CA ARG A 39 -2.50 -8.20 -11.44
C ARG A 39 -1.09 -7.71 -11.72
N VAL A 40 -0.07 -8.38 -11.15
CA VAL A 40 1.32 -7.90 -11.23
C VAL A 40 1.93 -8.15 -12.59
N ALA A 41 1.59 -9.24 -13.27
CA ALA A 41 2.07 -9.55 -14.62
C ALA A 41 1.57 -8.52 -15.64
N ILE A 42 0.26 -8.26 -15.66
CA ILE A 42 -0.34 -7.28 -16.57
C ILE A 42 0.16 -5.87 -16.26
N ALA A 43 0.23 -5.49 -14.97
CA ALA A 43 0.72 -4.17 -14.57
C ALA A 43 2.21 -3.99 -14.91
N GLY A 44 3.05 -4.99 -14.66
CA GLY A 44 4.46 -4.96 -14.99
C GLY A 44 4.70 -4.85 -16.50
N ALA A 45 3.93 -5.61 -17.30
CA ALA A 45 4.00 -5.54 -18.76
C ALA A 45 3.54 -4.16 -19.29
N ALA A 46 2.44 -3.62 -18.77
CA ALA A 46 1.93 -2.30 -19.16
C ALA A 46 2.92 -1.17 -18.81
N LEU A 47 3.49 -1.18 -17.61
CA LEU A 47 4.50 -0.21 -17.20
C LEU A 47 5.79 -0.33 -18.03
N LEU A 48 6.21 -1.56 -18.37
CA LEU A 48 7.35 -1.78 -19.24
C LEU A 48 7.09 -1.26 -20.67
N ALA A 49 5.92 -1.56 -21.23
CA ALA A 49 5.51 -1.03 -22.53
C ALA A 49 5.50 0.51 -22.53
N TYR A 50 4.94 1.13 -21.49
CA TYR A 50 4.98 2.58 -21.31
C TYR A 50 6.43 3.12 -21.25
N ALA A 51 7.31 2.48 -20.45
CA ALA A 51 8.70 2.90 -20.34
C ALA A 51 9.41 2.86 -21.69
N LEU A 52 9.24 1.77 -22.45
CA LEU A 52 9.83 1.62 -23.79
C LEU A 52 9.26 2.68 -24.77
N ALA A 53 7.98 2.98 -24.71
CA ALA A 53 7.33 3.98 -25.55
C ALA A 53 7.89 5.40 -25.32
N ILE A 54 8.29 5.73 -24.07
CA ILE A 54 8.92 7.02 -23.75
C ILE A 54 10.45 7.00 -23.88
N GLY A 55 11.04 5.91 -24.40
CA GLY A 55 12.48 5.76 -24.58
C GLY A 55 13.27 5.47 -23.29
N ALA A 56 12.57 5.19 -22.16
CA ALA A 56 13.23 4.81 -20.91
C ALA A 56 13.72 3.35 -20.98
N ARG A 57 14.91 3.10 -20.45
CA ARG A 57 15.52 1.76 -20.42
C ARG A 57 15.76 1.33 -18.97
N PRO A 58 14.77 0.68 -18.32
CA PRO A 58 14.93 0.23 -16.94
C PRO A 58 16.04 -0.82 -16.83
N ALA A 59 16.95 -0.64 -15.87
CA ALA A 59 18.12 -1.51 -15.68
C ALA A 59 17.75 -2.80 -14.91
N LEU A 60 16.78 -3.57 -15.40
CA LEU A 60 16.20 -4.71 -14.67
C LEU A 60 17.22 -5.83 -14.45
N ARG A 61 18.12 -6.07 -15.40
CA ARG A 61 19.10 -7.19 -15.34
C ARG A 61 20.18 -7.00 -14.29
N THR A 62 20.62 -5.77 -14.06
CA THR A 62 21.72 -5.47 -13.12
C THR A 62 21.30 -5.63 -11.67
N ARG A 63 20.03 -5.46 -11.36
CA ARG A 63 19.47 -5.48 -9.99
C ARG A 63 18.38 -6.53 -9.79
N TRP A 64 18.36 -7.58 -10.60
CA TRP A 64 17.28 -8.57 -10.60
C TRP A 64 17.03 -9.21 -9.22
N ARG A 65 18.10 -9.44 -8.42
CA ARG A 65 17.98 -10.00 -7.05
C ARG A 65 17.28 -9.03 -6.09
N ASP A 66 17.63 -7.74 -6.19
CA ASP A 66 16.98 -6.72 -5.38
C ASP A 66 15.51 -6.58 -5.76
N TYR A 67 15.19 -6.64 -7.07
CA TYR A 67 13.80 -6.62 -7.54
C TYR A 67 13.03 -7.87 -7.15
N LEU A 68 13.66 -9.08 -7.16
CA LEU A 68 13.02 -10.29 -6.65
C LEU A 68 12.67 -10.14 -5.18
N LEU A 69 13.58 -9.66 -4.36
CA LEU A 69 13.33 -9.44 -2.95
C LEU A 69 12.21 -8.41 -2.73
N LEU A 70 12.29 -7.26 -3.42
CA LEU A 70 11.28 -6.21 -3.32
C LEU A 70 9.93 -6.69 -3.85
N GLY A 71 9.89 -7.33 -5.01
CA GLY A 71 8.66 -7.85 -5.61
C GLY A 71 7.98 -8.91 -4.76
N SER A 72 8.75 -9.81 -4.15
CA SER A 72 8.23 -10.81 -3.22
C SER A 72 7.56 -10.17 -2.01
N ILE A 73 8.25 -9.21 -1.35
CA ILE A 73 7.81 -8.64 -0.07
C ILE A 73 6.79 -7.53 -0.27
N ASN A 74 6.94 -6.68 -1.29
CA ASN A 74 6.14 -5.47 -1.46
C ASN A 74 5.01 -5.61 -2.49
N ALA A 75 4.90 -6.75 -3.18
CA ALA A 75 3.85 -6.98 -4.16
C ALA A 75 3.28 -8.41 -4.08
N ALA A 76 4.06 -9.46 -4.34
CA ALA A 76 3.56 -10.83 -4.39
C ALA A 76 2.87 -11.25 -3.09
N LEU A 77 3.59 -11.19 -1.99
CA LEU A 77 3.08 -11.58 -0.67
C LEU A 77 1.86 -10.76 -0.23
N PRO A 78 1.92 -9.40 -0.18
CA PRO A 78 0.77 -8.64 0.30
C PRO A 78 -0.44 -8.73 -0.62
N PHE A 79 -0.29 -8.79 -1.94
CA PHE A 79 -1.44 -8.92 -2.83
C PHE A 79 -2.09 -10.29 -2.70
N ALA A 80 -1.31 -11.37 -2.57
CA ALA A 80 -1.87 -12.71 -2.33
C ALA A 80 -2.57 -12.80 -0.97
N LEU A 81 -2.00 -12.22 0.08
CA LEU A 81 -2.60 -12.20 1.42
C LEU A 81 -3.89 -11.39 1.47
N LEU A 82 -3.91 -10.19 0.87
CA LEU A 82 -5.12 -9.37 0.81
C LEU A 82 -6.21 -10.06 -0.02
N SER A 83 -5.86 -10.63 -1.18
CA SER A 83 -6.81 -11.39 -1.99
C SER A 83 -7.35 -12.61 -1.24
N ALA A 84 -6.52 -13.31 -0.46
CA ALA A 84 -6.98 -14.42 0.37
C ALA A 84 -7.91 -13.96 1.50
N ALA A 85 -7.58 -12.84 2.14
CA ALA A 85 -8.40 -12.26 3.20
C ALA A 85 -9.79 -11.87 2.70
N GLU A 86 -9.88 -11.31 1.50
CA GLU A 86 -11.14 -10.87 0.90
C GLU A 86 -12.06 -12.02 0.46
N LEU A 87 -11.66 -13.28 0.58
CA LEU A 87 -12.58 -14.40 0.51
C LEU A 87 -13.49 -14.48 1.76
N GLU A 88 -13.01 -13.99 2.89
CA GLU A 88 -13.64 -14.16 4.21
C GLU A 88 -14.15 -12.86 4.82
N ILE A 89 -13.57 -11.71 4.43
CA ILE A 89 -13.94 -10.39 4.97
C ILE A 89 -14.30 -9.41 3.86
N GLU A 90 -15.02 -8.36 4.24
CA GLU A 90 -15.41 -7.27 3.35
C GLU A 90 -14.21 -6.44 2.88
N ALA A 91 -14.30 -5.88 1.67
CA ALA A 91 -13.28 -4.98 1.12
C ALA A 91 -13.07 -3.72 1.98
N SER A 92 -14.14 -3.20 2.58
CA SER A 92 -14.09 -2.07 3.51
C SER A 92 -13.26 -2.38 4.76
N LEU A 93 -13.41 -3.57 5.33
CA LEU A 93 -12.63 -4.02 6.49
C LEU A 93 -11.16 -4.24 6.11
N ALA A 94 -10.90 -4.88 4.97
CA ALA A 94 -9.55 -5.06 4.45
C ALA A 94 -8.83 -3.72 4.20
N ALA A 95 -9.55 -2.70 3.67
CA ALA A 95 -9.02 -1.35 3.47
C ALA A 95 -8.56 -0.70 4.77
N VAL A 96 -9.38 -0.81 5.81
CA VAL A 96 -9.09 -0.23 7.15
C VAL A 96 -7.90 -0.94 7.80
N LEU A 97 -7.84 -2.27 7.75
CA LEU A 97 -6.73 -3.05 8.31
C LEU A 97 -5.41 -2.78 7.56
N ASN A 98 -5.47 -2.68 6.22
CA ASN A 98 -4.30 -2.38 5.40
C ASN A 98 -3.74 -0.96 5.65
N ALA A 99 -4.53 -0.03 6.17
CA ALA A 99 -4.06 1.29 6.61
C ALA A 99 -3.03 1.24 7.75
N MET A 100 -2.83 0.09 8.37
CA MET A 100 -1.76 -0.15 9.35
C MET A 100 -0.34 -0.18 8.74
N ALA A 101 -0.19 -0.24 7.42
CA ALA A 101 1.11 -0.38 6.76
C ALA A 101 2.17 0.66 7.18
N PRO A 102 1.88 1.96 7.34
CA PRO A 102 2.87 2.93 7.83
C PRO A 102 3.31 2.68 9.28
N LEU A 103 2.39 2.18 10.12
CA LEU A 103 2.70 1.80 11.50
C LEU A 103 3.67 0.61 11.52
N CYS A 104 3.39 -0.41 10.72
CA CYS A 104 4.29 -1.56 10.54
C CYS A 104 5.65 -1.11 10.00
N GLY A 105 5.68 -0.16 9.06
CA GLY A 105 6.91 0.45 8.56
C GLY A 105 7.74 1.13 9.63
N ALA A 106 7.10 1.85 10.54
CA ALA A 106 7.78 2.47 11.67
C ALA A 106 8.38 1.42 12.64
N ILE A 107 7.65 0.34 12.92
CA ILE A 107 8.15 -0.78 13.74
C ILE A 107 9.39 -1.39 13.08
N VAL A 108 9.32 -1.68 11.79
CA VAL A 108 10.45 -2.24 11.03
C VAL A 108 11.64 -1.27 11.03
N GLY A 109 11.41 0.04 10.88
CA GLY A 109 12.46 1.06 10.95
C GLY A 109 13.18 1.06 12.29
N VAL A 110 12.46 0.88 13.39
CA VAL A 110 13.06 0.76 14.73
C VAL A 110 13.87 -0.53 14.87
N VAL A 111 13.27 -1.67 14.50
CA VAL A 111 13.87 -2.99 14.74
C VAL A 111 15.04 -3.25 13.78
N TRP A 112 14.90 -2.88 12.52
CA TRP A 112 15.90 -3.17 11.49
C TRP A 112 16.95 -2.06 11.33
N LEU A 113 16.52 -0.78 11.37
CA LEU A 113 17.40 0.36 11.10
C LEU A 113 17.87 1.08 12.38
N GLY A 114 17.43 0.62 13.56
CA GLY A 114 17.83 1.22 14.84
C GLY A 114 17.26 2.64 15.04
N GLU A 115 16.16 2.98 14.40
CA GLU A 115 15.54 4.30 14.53
C GLU A 115 15.04 4.54 15.96
N ARG A 116 15.17 5.76 16.44
CA ARG A 116 14.71 6.12 17.80
C ARG A 116 13.20 6.19 17.85
N VAL A 117 12.60 5.48 18.81
CA VAL A 117 11.15 5.52 19.04
C VAL A 117 10.78 6.83 19.73
N THR A 118 10.07 7.69 19.05
CA THR A 118 9.54 8.90 19.66
C THR A 118 8.35 8.59 20.57
N LYS A 119 8.01 9.51 21.51
CA LYS A 119 6.80 9.37 22.34
C LYS A 119 5.54 9.29 21.48
N ALA A 120 5.48 10.05 20.38
CA ALA A 120 4.39 10.01 19.41
C ALA A 120 4.28 8.65 18.71
N ALA A 121 5.41 8.03 18.35
CA ALA A 121 5.40 6.70 17.73
C ALA A 121 4.90 5.63 18.73
N LYS A 122 5.29 5.70 20.00
CA LYS A 122 4.76 4.80 21.04
C LYS A 122 3.25 4.95 21.22
N ALA A 123 2.75 6.19 21.33
CA ALA A 123 1.32 6.46 21.43
C ALA A 123 0.56 6.00 20.18
N GLY A 124 1.13 6.24 18.98
CA GLY A 124 0.58 5.75 17.73
C GLY A 124 0.48 4.23 17.70
N LEU A 125 1.51 3.50 18.16
CA LEU A 125 1.47 2.03 18.21
C LEU A 125 0.33 1.53 19.09
N VAL A 126 0.17 2.09 20.29
CA VAL A 126 -0.92 1.73 21.20
C VAL A 126 -2.28 2.02 20.57
N LEU A 127 -2.44 3.20 19.96
CA LEU A 127 -3.67 3.56 19.25
C LEU A 127 -3.94 2.65 18.05
N GLY A 128 -2.92 2.27 17.30
CA GLY A 128 -3.08 1.35 16.16
C GLY A 128 -3.62 -0.01 16.59
N VAL A 129 -3.04 -0.58 17.65
CA VAL A 129 -3.53 -1.84 18.23
C VAL A 129 -4.96 -1.69 18.76
N ALA A 130 -5.26 -0.59 19.46
CA ALA A 130 -6.61 -0.31 19.94
C ALA A 130 -7.61 -0.16 18.78
N GLY A 131 -7.21 0.48 17.69
CA GLY A 131 -8.05 0.63 16.49
C GLY A 131 -8.36 -0.72 15.83
N VAL A 132 -7.38 -1.61 15.70
CA VAL A 132 -7.61 -2.99 15.21
C VAL A 132 -8.54 -3.75 16.16
N ALA A 133 -8.32 -3.64 17.47
CA ALA A 133 -9.18 -4.29 18.46
C ALA A 133 -10.63 -3.78 18.41
N LEU A 134 -10.85 -2.48 18.16
CA LEU A 134 -12.17 -1.91 17.96
C LEU A 134 -12.84 -2.44 16.69
N VAL A 135 -12.10 -2.47 15.57
CA VAL A 135 -12.65 -2.97 14.29
C VAL A 135 -13.06 -4.43 14.42
N VAL A 136 -12.20 -5.26 15.01
CA VAL A 136 -12.43 -6.71 15.16
C VAL A 136 -13.43 -7.01 16.26
N GLY A 137 -13.26 -6.41 17.43
CA GLY A 137 -14.05 -6.72 18.62
C GLY A 137 -15.51 -6.22 18.58
N LEU A 138 -15.78 -5.17 17.82
CA LEU A 138 -17.13 -4.65 17.58
C LEU A 138 -17.65 -5.05 16.19
N SER A 139 -16.96 -5.96 15.49
CA SER A 139 -17.42 -6.46 14.19
C SER A 139 -18.75 -7.20 14.35
N PRO A 140 -19.71 -7.01 13.44
CA PRO A 140 -20.94 -7.78 13.42
C PRO A 140 -20.76 -9.21 12.91
N PHE A 141 -19.56 -9.54 12.40
CA PHE A 141 -19.24 -10.87 11.87
C PHE A 141 -18.93 -11.86 12.99
N THR A 142 -19.23 -13.12 12.73
CA THR A 142 -18.83 -14.21 13.63
C THR A 142 -17.30 -14.29 13.67
N ILE A 143 -16.73 -14.19 14.86
CA ILE A 143 -15.30 -14.30 15.06
C ILE A 143 -14.93 -15.79 15.09
N ASP A 144 -14.81 -16.39 13.91
CA ASP A 144 -14.33 -17.77 13.72
C ASP A 144 -12.86 -17.77 13.28
N LEU A 145 -12.33 -18.98 13.03
CA LEU A 145 -10.94 -19.15 12.62
C LEU A 145 -10.65 -18.51 11.24
N ALA A 146 -11.62 -18.57 10.32
CA ALA A 146 -11.47 -18.00 8.97
C ALA A 146 -11.40 -16.48 9.02
N PHE A 147 -12.29 -15.84 9.80
CA PHE A 147 -12.25 -14.41 10.04
C PHE A 147 -10.92 -13.95 10.69
N ILE A 148 -10.47 -14.67 11.73
CA ILE A 148 -9.18 -14.37 12.39
C ILE A 148 -8.02 -14.51 11.41
N ALA A 149 -8.00 -15.58 10.60
CA ALA A 149 -6.97 -15.79 9.59
C ALA A 149 -6.95 -14.67 8.55
N ALA A 150 -8.12 -14.18 8.11
CA ALA A 150 -8.24 -13.06 7.18
C ALA A 150 -7.71 -11.74 7.79
N VAL A 151 -8.05 -11.46 9.05
CA VAL A 151 -7.50 -10.29 9.77
C VAL A 151 -5.98 -10.38 9.89
N VAL A 152 -5.45 -11.54 10.27
CA VAL A 152 -4.00 -11.78 10.36
C VAL A 152 -3.34 -11.62 8.99
N ALA A 153 -3.97 -12.12 7.92
CA ALA A 153 -3.46 -11.96 6.55
C ALA A 153 -3.38 -10.48 6.14
N CYS A 154 -4.40 -9.67 6.44
CA CYS A 154 -4.36 -8.22 6.20
C CYS A 154 -3.23 -7.52 6.99
N LEU A 155 -3.06 -7.86 8.27
CA LEU A 155 -2.00 -7.28 9.09
C LEU A 155 -0.60 -7.75 8.63
N ALA A 156 -0.46 -9.01 8.19
CA ALA A 156 0.76 -9.53 7.60
C ALA A 156 1.09 -8.83 6.27
N ALA A 157 0.08 -8.54 5.44
CA ALA A 157 0.24 -7.72 4.24
C ALA A 157 0.71 -6.31 4.57
N ALA A 158 0.10 -5.66 5.57
CA ALA A 158 0.52 -4.34 6.05
C ALA A 158 1.97 -4.36 6.58
N PHE A 159 2.37 -5.43 7.27
CA PHE A 159 3.74 -5.61 7.76
C PHE A 159 4.73 -5.82 6.60
N ALA A 160 4.34 -6.59 5.59
CA ALA A 160 5.15 -6.79 4.37
C ALA A 160 5.37 -5.46 3.63
N TYR A 161 4.34 -4.62 3.49
CA TYR A 161 4.51 -3.25 2.97
C TYR A 161 5.46 -2.41 3.84
N GLY A 162 5.39 -2.54 5.16
CA GLY A 162 6.30 -1.88 6.08
C GLY A 162 7.77 -2.29 5.86
N ILE A 163 8.04 -3.58 5.65
CA ILE A 163 9.36 -4.10 5.28
C ILE A 163 9.77 -3.55 3.91
N GLY A 164 8.88 -3.64 2.92
CA GLY A 164 9.11 -3.17 1.55
C GLY A 164 9.49 -1.68 1.51
N ALA A 165 8.79 -0.84 2.24
CA ALA A 165 9.09 0.58 2.34
C ALA A 165 10.50 0.87 2.90
N ASN A 166 10.92 0.15 3.93
CA ASN A 166 12.26 0.27 4.49
C ASN A 166 13.33 -0.33 3.56
N LEU A 167 13.02 -1.42 2.86
CA LEU A 167 13.90 -2.01 1.83
C LEU A 167 14.15 -1.03 0.69
N VAL A 168 13.10 -0.35 0.21
CA VAL A 168 13.22 0.72 -0.80
C VAL A 168 14.15 1.82 -0.31
N ARG A 169 13.98 2.28 0.91
CA ARG A 169 14.84 3.32 1.51
C ARG A 169 16.32 2.94 1.56
N VAL A 170 16.62 1.67 1.88
CA VAL A 170 18.00 1.20 2.08
C VAL A 170 18.66 0.81 0.78
N ARG A 171 17.95 0.10 -0.11
CA ARG A 171 18.57 -0.51 -1.29
C ARG A 171 18.30 0.22 -2.60
N PHE A 172 17.25 1.04 -2.66
CA PHE A 172 16.81 1.66 -3.91
C PHE A 172 16.93 3.20 -3.89
N ALA A 173 17.76 3.75 -2.99
CA ALA A 173 18.04 5.18 -2.99
C ALA A 173 18.65 5.61 -4.34
N GLY A 174 18.02 6.60 -4.99
CA GLY A 174 18.44 7.09 -6.30
C GLY A 174 17.97 6.27 -7.51
N GLU A 175 17.31 5.12 -7.30
CA GLU A 175 16.72 4.36 -8.40
C GLU A 175 15.52 5.10 -9.00
N PRO A 176 15.39 5.18 -10.33
CA PRO A 176 14.21 5.75 -10.96
C PRO A 176 12.95 5.00 -10.52
N ALA A 177 11.94 5.74 -10.05
CA ALA A 177 10.72 5.17 -9.50
C ALA A 177 9.97 4.27 -10.51
N LEU A 178 10.00 4.62 -11.80
CA LEU A 178 9.42 3.81 -12.87
C LEU A 178 10.15 2.46 -13.01
N SER A 179 11.49 2.44 -12.96
CA SER A 179 12.28 1.20 -13.02
C SER A 179 11.97 0.30 -11.83
N MET A 180 11.85 0.90 -10.66
CA MET A 180 11.50 0.19 -9.43
C MET A 180 10.10 -0.41 -9.50
N ALA A 181 9.10 0.32 -10.01
CA ALA A 181 7.75 -0.23 -10.19
C ALA A 181 7.73 -1.39 -11.18
N ILE A 182 8.37 -1.24 -12.34
CA ILE A 182 8.45 -2.31 -13.34
C ILE A 182 9.15 -3.53 -12.73
N GLY A 183 10.32 -3.32 -12.11
CA GLY A 183 11.12 -4.39 -11.55
C GLY A 183 10.39 -5.18 -10.48
N GLN A 184 9.75 -4.50 -9.53
CA GLN A 184 9.00 -5.19 -8.48
C GLN A 184 7.77 -5.94 -9.00
N GLN A 185 7.03 -5.40 -9.98
CA GLN A 185 5.84 -6.08 -10.50
C GLN A 185 6.20 -7.31 -11.32
N LEU A 186 7.18 -7.21 -12.23
CA LEU A 186 7.64 -8.36 -13.00
C LEU A 186 8.30 -9.43 -12.13
N ALA A 187 9.04 -9.02 -11.10
CA ALA A 187 9.62 -9.94 -10.14
C ALA A 187 8.55 -10.63 -9.29
N ALA A 188 7.51 -9.92 -8.89
CA ALA A 188 6.37 -10.50 -8.18
C ALA A 188 5.66 -11.56 -9.04
N ALA A 189 5.43 -11.27 -10.33
CA ALA A 189 4.88 -12.25 -11.27
C ALA A 189 5.78 -13.49 -11.39
N ALA A 190 7.09 -13.30 -11.53
CA ALA A 190 8.02 -14.43 -11.61
C ALA A 190 8.02 -15.31 -10.34
N VAL A 191 7.73 -14.75 -9.18
CA VAL A 191 7.62 -15.49 -7.90
C VAL A 191 6.29 -16.19 -7.75
N LEU A 192 5.19 -15.59 -8.21
CA LEU A 192 3.84 -16.17 -8.09
C LEU A 192 3.56 -17.21 -9.18
N LEU A 193 4.11 -17.06 -10.38
CA LEU A 193 3.87 -17.93 -11.53
C LEU A 193 4.04 -19.44 -11.22
N PRO A 194 5.12 -19.90 -10.55
CA PRO A 194 5.28 -21.31 -10.23
C PRO A 194 4.27 -21.85 -9.20
N LEU A 195 3.55 -20.98 -8.51
CA LEU A 195 2.52 -21.38 -7.55
C LEU A 195 1.15 -21.61 -8.21
N ILE A 196 0.91 -21.10 -9.41
CA ILE A 196 -0.37 -21.21 -10.13
C ILE A 196 -0.81 -22.66 -10.34
N PRO A 197 0.05 -23.60 -10.77
CA PRO A 197 -0.36 -25.00 -10.96
C PRO A 197 -0.78 -25.70 -9.66
N VAL A 198 -0.30 -25.20 -8.51
CA VAL A 198 -0.56 -25.80 -7.19
C VAL A 198 -1.83 -25.24 -6.55
N VAL A 199 -2.24 -24.04 -6.96
CA VAL A 199 -3.45 -23.35 -6.48
C VAL A 199 -4.37 -23.10 -7.68
N PRO A 200 -5.24 -24.06 -8.02
CA PRO A 200 -6.06 -23.95 -9.22
C PRO A 200 -7.07 -22.81 -9.15
N VAL A 201 -7.47 -22.34 -10.33
CA VAL A 201 -8.62 -21.45 -10.51
C VAL A 201 -9.87 -22.15 -9.94
N ARG A 202 -10.65 -21.43 -9.16
CA ARG A 202 -11.80 -22.01 -8.42
C ARG A 202 -13.03 -22.21 -9.30
N SER A 203 -13.22 -21.31 -10.27
CA SER A 203 -14.30 -21.41 -11.27
C SER A 203 -13.87 -20.70 -12.55
N THR A 204 -14.61 -20.90 -13.63
CA THR A 204 -14.36 -20.16 -14.89
C THR A 204 -14.68 -18.68 -14.67
N PRO A 205 -13.69 -17.77 -14.82
CA PRO A 205 -13.92 -16.33 -14.69
C PRO A 205 -14.89 -15.84 -15.76
N ASP A 206 -15.81 -14.98 -15.36
CA ASP A 206 -16.72 -14.32 -16.27
C ASP A 206 -16.17 -12.98 -16.82
N ALA A 207 -16.95 -12.27 -17.60
CA ALA A 207 -16.54 -10.99 -18.19
C ALA A 207 -16.32 -9.89 -17.13
N VAL A 208 -17.04 -9.94 -16.00
CA VAL A 208 -16.91 -8.98 -14.90
C VAL A 208 -15.62 -9.26 -14.14
N ASP A 209 -15.31 -10.51 -13.86
CA ASP A 209 -14.05 -10.92 -13.24
C ASP A 209 -12.85 -10.44 -14.06
N ILE A 210 -12.89 -10.68 -15.38
CA ILE A 210 -11.82 -10.25 -16.30
C ILE A 210 -11.71 -8.72 -16.33
N ALA A 211 -12.82 -8.00 -16.39
CA ALA A 211 -12.83 -6.55 -16.35
C ALA A 211 -12.24 -6.01 -15.03
N CYS A 212 -12.57 -6.64 -13.90
CA CYS A 212 -12.00 -6.30 -12.59
C CYS A 212 -10.50 -6.55 -12.54
N VAL A 213 -9.99 -7.67 -13.08
CA VAL A 213 -8.55 -7.94 -13.18
C VAL A 213 -7.84 -6.88 -14.01
N LEU A 214 -8.39 -6.51 -15.16
CA LEU A 214 -7.81 -5.47 -16.02
C LEU A 214 -7.84 -4.10 -15.35
N ALA A 215 -8.95 -3.72 -14.70
CA ALA A 215 -9.05 -2.47 -13.94
C ALA A 215 -8.06 -2.45 -12.77
N LEU A 216 -7.93 -3.55 -12.05
CA LEU A 216 -6.97 -3.73 -10.96
C LEU A 216 -5.53 -3.56 -11.43
N ALA A 217 -5.15 -4.20 -12.53
CA ALA A 217 -3.80 -4.15 -13.07
C ALA A 217 -3.47 -2.81 -13.74
N LEU A 218 -4.36 -2.31 -14.59
CA LEU A 218 -4.09 -1.12 -15.39
C LEU A 218 -4.38 0.17 -14.62
N ALA A 219 -5.57 0.30 -14.05
CA ALA A 219 -5.98 1.51 -13.35
C ALA A 219 -5.39 1.58 -11.92
N SER A 220 -5.69 0.58 -11.08
CA SER A 220 -5.31 0.60 -9.65
C SER A 220 -3.84 0.21 -9.39
N THR A 221 -3.10 -0.24 -10.42
CA THR A 221 -1.67 -0.52 -10.28
C THR A 221 -0.85 0.35 -11.23
N SER A 222 -0.94 0.19 -12.55
CA SER A 222 -0.06 0.89 -13.50
C SER A 222 -0.27 2.41 -13.47
N VAL A 223 -1.49 2.88 -13.74
CA VAL A 223 -1.81 4.32 -13.74
C VAL A 223 -1.63 4.92 -12.34
N ALA A 224 -2.03 4.20 -11.31
CA ALA A 224 -1.87 4.64 -9.93
C ALA A 224 -0.39 4.86 -9.56
N TYR A 225 0.53 3.97 -9.96
CA TYR A 225 1.97 4.19 -9.75
C TYR A 225 2.50 5.41 -10.50
N LEU A 226 2.07 5.64 -11.75
CA LEU A 226 2.48 6.83 -12.52
C LEU A 226 2.00 8.12 -11.84
N LEU A 227 0.76 8.14 -11.34
CA LEU A 227 0.22 9.26 -10.57
C LEU A 227 0.98 9.46 -9.25
N TYR A 228 1.27 8.39 -8.54
CA TYR A 228 2.00 8.42 -7.28
C TYR A 228 3.41 8.99 -7.45
N PHE A 229 4.14 8.56 -8.47
CA PHE A 229 5.48 9.07 -8.75
C PHE A 229 5.46 10.54 -9.14
N ARG A 230 4.47 10.95 -9.91
CA ARG A 230 4.28 12.35 -10.24
C ARG A 230 3.97 13.20 -9.01
N LEU A 231 3.12 12.67 -8.12
CA LEU A 231 2.76 13.34 -6.87
C LEU A 231 3.99 13.49 -5.94
N ILE A 232 4.82 12.45 -5.84
CA ILE A 232 6.09 12.50 -5.09
C ILE A 232 7.06 13.52 -5.73
N ALA A 233 7.17 13.56 -7.04
CA ALA A 233 8.04 14.51 -7.72
C ALA A 233 7.60 15.97 -7.50
N GLU A 234 6.29 16.23 -7.44
CA GLU A 234 5.74 17.58 -7.25
C GLU A 234 5.64 18.02 -5.78
N LEU A 235 5.34 17.11 -4.85
CA LEU A 235 5.08 17.41 -3.42
C LEU A 235 6.16 16.89 -2.47
N GLY A 236 7.14 16.14 -2.98
CA GLY A 236 8.08 15.39 -2.17
C GLY A 236 7.45 14.13 -1.55
N ALA A 237 8.30 13.27 -0.97
CA ALA A 237 7.87 11.99 -0.39
C ALA A 237 6.78 12.15 0.69
N THR A 238 6.93 13.16 1.57
CA THR A 238 5.96 13.42 2.65
C THR A 238 4.59 13.82 2.10
N GLY A 239 4.56 14.66 1.05
CA GLY A 239 3.31 15.07 0.41
C GLY A 239 2.62 13.91 -0.32
N GLY A 240 3.38 13.06 -1.01
CA GLY A 240 2.85 11.87 -1.68
C GLY A 240 2.26 10.86 -0.70
N MET A 241 2.86 10.70 0.49
CA MET A 241 2.35 9.79 1.53
C MET A 241 0.98 10.19 2.10
N THR A 242 0.53 11.43 1.90
CA THR A 242 -0.79 11.88 2.37
C THR A 242 -1.94 11.03 1.78
N VAL A 243 -1.74 10.43 0.62
CA VAL A 243 -2.72 9.54 -0.02
C VAL A 243 -3.15 8.38 0.88
N ILE A 244 -2.25 7.87 1.72
CA ILE A 244 -2.48 6.71 2.61
C ILE A 244 -3.66 6.95 3.56
N PHE A 245 -3.89 8.22 3.98
CA PHE A 245 -5.00 8.58 4.85
C PHE A 245 -6.35 8.60 4.13
N VAL A 246 -6.34 8.76 2.82
CA VAL A 246 -7.55 8.91 2.01
C VAL A 246 -7.99 7.57 1.38
N VAL A 247 -7.04 6.67 1.13
CA VAL A 247 -7.31 5.34 0.54
C VAL A 247 -8.39 4.55 1.29
N PRO A 248 -8.36 4.40 2.65
CA PRO A 248 -9.39 3.64 3.36
C PRO A 248 -10.79 4.24 3.24
N VAL A 249 -10.88 5.58 3.14
CA VAL A 249 -12.16 6.27 2.93
C VAL A 249 -12.79 5.82 1.61
N PHE A 250 -12.00 5.77 0.54
CA PHE A 250 -12.48 5.26 -0.75
C PHE A 250 -12.72 3.75 -0.71
N GLY A 251 -11.93 2.96 0.02
CA GLY A 251 -12.18 1.53 0.18
C GLY A 251 -13.55 1.25 0.79
N VAL A 252 -13.89 1.93 1.86
CA VAL A 252 -15.21 1.84 2.51
C VAL A 252 -16.32 2.37 1.57
N LEU A 253 -16.08 3.49 0.90
CA LEU A 253 -17.06 4.08 -0.01
C LEU A 253 -17.37 3.14 -1.19
N TRP A 254 -16.36 2.56 -1.82
CA TRP A 254 -16.54 1.65 -2.94
C TRP A 254 -17.18 0.32 -2.51
N GLY A 255 -16.80 -0.23 -1.33
CA GLY A 255 -17.46 -1.39 -0.74
C GLY A 255 -18.95 -1.16 -0.55
N ALA A 256 -19.32 -0.03 0.05
CA ALA A 256 -20.72 0.32 0.26
C ALA A 256 -21.49 0.55 -1.06
N LEU A 257 -20.92 1.30 -2.02
CA LEU A 257 -21.61 1.69 -3.24
C LEU A 257 -21.77 0.57 -4.27
N PHE A 258 -20.76 -0.29 -4.41
CA PHE A 258 -20.71 -1.29 -5.48
C PHE A 258 -20.90 -2.73 -5.00
N LEU A 259 -20.57 -3.02 -3.73
CA LEU A 259 -20.72 -4.36 -3.16
C LEU A 259 -21.91 -4.45 -2.20
N GLY A 260 -22.56 -3.32 -1.87
CA GLY A 260 -23.64 -3.29 -0.90
C GLY A 260 -23.18 -3.59 0.54
N GLU A 261 -21.88 -3.42 0.83
CA GLU A 261 -21.33 -3.62 2.16
C GLU A 261 -21.94 -2.61 3.15
N ALA A 262 -22.37 -3.09 4.30
CA ALA A 262 -22.90 -2.21 5.32
C ALA A 262 -21.79 -1.39 5.98
N ILE A 263 -21.99 -0.08 6.12
CA ILE A 263 -21.05 0.77 6.82
C ILE A 263 -21.24 0.58 8.33
N HIS A 264 -20.42 -0.27 8.94
CA HIS A 264 -20.47 -0.56 10.35
C HIS A 264 -19.78 0.51 11.19
N LEU A 265 -20.37 0.82 12.35
CA LEU A 265 -19.78 1.78 13.30
C LEU A 265 -18.37 1.34 13.76
N SER A 266 -18.15 0.03 13.90
CA SER A 266 -16.83 -0.55 14.20
C SER A 266 -15.77 -0.19 13.16
N THR A 267 -16.13 -0.29 11.87
CA THR A 267 -15.24 0.04 10.74
C THR A 267 -14.89 1.53 10.73
N ILE A 268 -15.89 2.42 10.97
CA ILE A 268 -15.66 3.87 11.04
C ILE A 268 -14.82 4.23 12.26
N ALA A 269 -15.24 3.80 13.45
CA ALA A 269 -14.59 4.18 14.70
C ALA A 269 -13.16 3.61 14.78
N GLY A 270 -12.99 2.31 14.50
CA GLY A 270 -11.67 1.69 14.48
C GLY A 270 -10.78 2.24 13.37
N GLY A 271 -11.33 2.50 12.18
CA GLY A 271 -10.63 3.15 11.08
C GLY A 271 -10.15 4.55 11.44
N ALA A 272 -10.99 5.36 12.09
CA ALA A 272 -10.58 6.69 12.57
C ALA A 272 -9.43 6.61 13.59
N VAL A 273 -9.46 5.64 14.51
CA VAL A 273 -8.39 5.42 15.50
C VAL A 273 -7.11 4.95 14.79
N ILE A 274 -7.18 4.05 13.81
CA ILE A 274 -6.03 3.61 13.00
C ILE A 274 -5.44 4.81 12.24
N LEU A 275 -6.26 5.62 11.57
CA LEU A 275 -5.78 6.80 10.85
C LEU A 275 -5.14 7.83 11.79
N ALA A 276 -5.70 8.04 12.98
CA ALA A 276 -5.10 8.88 14.01
C ALA A 276 -3.73 8.34 14.47
N SER A 277 -3.59 7.01 14.61
CA SER A 277 -2.32 6.35 14.95
C SER A 277 -1.27 6.59 13.88
N VAL A 278 -1.63 6.41 12.61
CA VAL A 278 -0.74 6.63 11.46
C VAL A 278 -0.33 8.11 11.39
N TRP A 279 -1.26 9.04 11.60
CA TRP A 279 -0.95 10.46 11.64
C TRP A 279 0.06 10.81 12.75
N LEU A 280 -0.12 10.25 13.96
CA LEU A 280 0.83 10.46 15.06
C LEU A 280 2.26 10.01 14.73
N ILE A 281 2.40 8.91 14.00
CA ILE A 281 3.70 8.33 13.65
C ILE A 281 4.35 9.08 12.48
N THR A 282 3.56 9.49 11.51
CA THR A 282 4.07 10.12 10.28
C THR A 282 4.33 11.63 10.43
N ARG A 283 3.75 12.28 11.45
CA ARG A 283 4.03 13.69 11.71
C ARG A 283 5.49 13.88 12.12
N LYS A 284 6.19 14.78 11.45
CA LYS A 284 7.55 15.19 11.85
C LYS A 284 7.50 15.83 13.24
N PRO A 285 8.44 15.48 14.16
CA PRO A 285 8.64 16.28 15.37
C PRO A 285 8.86 17.75 14.97
N ALA A 286 8.26 18.69 15.71
CA ALA A 286 8.61 20.10 15.56
C ALA A 286 10.13 20.22 15.73
N GLN A 287 10.83 20.70 14.70
CA GLN A 287 12.24 21.02 14.85
C GLN A 287 12.33 22.13 15.92
N PRO A 288 13.16 21.96 16.97
CA PRO A 288 13.43 23.07 17.87
C PRO A 288 13.91 24.26 17.03
N PRO A 289 13.52 25.50 17.39
CA PRO A 289 13.98 26.67 16.68
C PRO A 289 15.51 26.63 16.60
N VAL A 290 16.03 26.70 15.38
CA VAL A 290 17.48 26.82 15.17
C VAL A 290 17.90 28.06 16.00
N PRO A 291 18.80 27.90 16.99
CA PRO A 291 19.30 29.06 17.72
C PRO A 291 19.81 30.09 16.70
N ALA A 292 19.32 31.32 16.78
CA ALA A 292 19.81 32.39 15.95
C ALA A 292 21.35 32.41 16.10
N GLN A 293 22.05 32.15 14.99
CA GLN A 293 23.50 32.31 15.00
C GLN A 293 23.79 33.76 15.51
N PRO A 294 24.63 33.90 16.55
CA PRO A 294 25.07 35.25 16.94
C PRO A 294 25.60 35.93 15.67
N ALA A 295 25.10 37.12 15.39
CA ALA A 295 25.64 37.95 14.34
C ALA A 295 27.13 38.12 14.63
N GLU A 296 27.98 37.33 13.98
CA GLU A 296 29.41 37.55 14.01
C GLU A 296 29.63 38.98 13.48
N VAL A 297 30.09 39.77 14.37
CA VAL A 297 30.57 41.14 14.18
C VAL A 297 31.49 41.13 12.96
N MET A 298 30.97 41.58 11.81
CA MET A 298 31.82 42.13 10.74
C MET A 298 32.41 43.44 11.23
N SER A 299 33.35 43.33 12.16
CA SER A 299 34.20 44.45 12.58
C SER A 299 35.63 43.92 12.62
N SER A 300 36.38 44.38 11.66
CA SER A 300 37.83 44.49 11.58
C SER A 300 38.42 43.89 10.31
N ALA A 301 38.35 44.67 9.24
CA ALA A 301 39.44 44.77 8.27
C ALA A 301 39.32 46.21 7.66
N ARG A 302 39.91 47.15 8.34
CA ARG A 302 40.53 48.32 7.68
C ARG A 302 42.03 48.15 7.67
#